data_dc85c226a25a42f46d96af2614fc986c
#
_entry.id   dc85c226a25a42f46d96af2614fc986c
#
_cell.length_a   1.000
_cell.length_b   1.000
_cell.length_c   1.000
_cell.angle_alpha   90.00
_cell.angle_beta   90.00
_cell.angle_gamma   90.00
#
_symmetry.space_group_name_H-M   'P 1'
#
loop_
_entity.id
_entity.type
_entity.pdbx_description
1 polymer ?
#
loop_
_entity_poly.entity_id
_entity_poly.type
_entity_poly.pdbx_seq_one_letter_code
_entity_poly.pdbx_strand_id
1 'polypeptide(L)'
;MRLLLLTPQLPYPPHQGASLRNFNLIAQLARRHQVCLLTFLEPEQSLDGAGPLHEVCQWVEAVAVPRRSPGLRLKQMLTTRRPDMAWRLWSPAFQDRLAVRLAEAPFDVVQIEAIELAPYLPVIESARPRPLIVYDDHNAEWVLQKRACLTDLADPPRWPAAVYSFVQWIRLRGYEADMCRRAGRVVAVSEADREALHAVAPEVDVTVVPNGVALDEYTDYQGPVQPFDLVFTGKMDFRPNIDAMLWFGQQVLPLIRRRCPDVRLAIVGQRPHPRLDVLRAVPGVTITGWVADVRPYIAGATVFIAPLRVGGGTRLKLLQAMAMEAAVVATSLGAEGFPVTHGRELLLADTPAGFARAVLALLDDPAQRARLGAAARRFAAATYGWDTLVPKLEALYAS
;
A
#
# COMPACT_ATOMS: atom_id res chain seq x y z
N MET A 1 -8.76 -24.90 7.00
CA MET A 1 -7.40 -25.10 6.44
C MET A 1 -6.37 -24.56 7.42
N ARG A 2 -5.14 -25.05 7.33
CA ARG A 2 -4.00 -24.55 8.08
C ARG A 2 -3.11 -23.71 7.12
N LEU A 3 -3.02 -22.42 7.40
CA LEU A 3 -2.35 -21.45 6.54
C LEU A 3 -1.05 -20.96 7.19
N LEU A 4 0.02 -20.86 6.42
CA LEU A 4 1.24 -20.19 6.83
C LEU A 4 1.41 -18.93 5.95
N LEU A 5 1.40 -17.77 6.58
CA LEU A 5 1.70 -16.51 5.92
C LEU A 5 3.15 -16.11 6.20
N LEU A 6 3.87 -15.79 5.14
CA LEU A 6 5.22 -15.23 5.20
C LEU A 6 5.13 -13.74 4.85
N THR A 7 5.53 -12.86 5.77
CA THR A 7 5.44 -11.41 5.55
C THR A 7 6.81 -10.73 5.66
N PRO A 8 7.08 -9.70 4.82
CA PRO A 8 8.37 -9.01 4.80
C PRO A 8 8.62 -8.12 6.02
N GLN A 9 7.59 -7.85 6.79
CA GLN A 9 7.64 -7.05 8.02
C GLN A 9 6.48 -7.45 8.94
N LEU A 10 6.62 -7.20 10.24
CA LEU A 10 5.55 -7.43 11.20
C LEU A 10 4.30 -6.62 10.79
N PRO A 11 3.14 -7.28 10.59
CA PRO A 11 1.95 -6.58 10.09
C PRO A 11 1.31 -5.61 11.09
N TYR A 12 1.62 -5.71 12.37
CA TYR A 12 1.07 -4.84 13.41
C TYR A 12 2.16 -3.95 14.04
N PRO A 13 1.90 -2.67 14.36
CA PRO A 13 0.67 -1.94 14.05
C PRO A 13 0.53 -1.62 12.54
N PRO A 14 -0.71 -1.60 12.00
CA PRO A 14 -0.97 -1.50 10.57
C PRO A 14 -0.88 -0.06 10.05
N HIS A 15 0.31 0.52 10.03
CA HIS A 15 0.54 1.92 9.66
C HIS A 15 0.90 2.16 8.18
N GLN A 16 1.22 1.13 7.44
CA GLN A 16 1.68 1.22 6.04
C GLN A 16 0.86 0.31 5.14
N GLY A 17 0.89 0.55 3.82
CA GLY A 17 0.09 -0.19 2.86
C GLY A 17 0.19 -1.71 2.99
N ALA A 18 1.42 -2.24 2.98
CA ALA A 18 1.67 -3.68 3.12
C ALA A 18 1.25 -4.21 4.50
N SER A 19 1.59 -3.50 5.60
CA SER A 19 1.18 -3.94 6.94
C SER A 19 -0.34 -3.86 7.14
N LEU A 20 -1.01 -2.85 6.57
CA LEU A 20 -2.48 -2.77 6.56
C LEU A 20 -3.09 -3.97 5.83
N ARG A 21 -2.60 -4.29 4.62
CA ARG A 21 -3.08 -5.45 3.86
C ARG A 21 -2.89 -6.74 4.66
N ASN A 22 -1.67 -7.02 5.07
CA ASN A 22 -1.30 -8.28 5.71
C ASN A 22 -2.02 -8.47 7.05
N PHE A 23 -2.13 -7.41 7.87
CA PHE A 23 -2.87 -7.48 9.14
C PHE A 23 -4.34 -7.83 8.91
N ASN A 24 -5.00 -7.12 8.01
CA ASN A 24 -6.41 -7.35 7.74
C ASN A 24 -6.68 -8.72 7.10
N LEU A 25 -5.83 -9.16 6.16
CA LEU A 25 -5.93 -10.50 5.59
C LEU A 25 -5.80 -11.56 6.68
N ILE A 26 -4.79 -11.46 7.56
CA ILE A 26 -4.58 -12.39 8.68
C ILE A 26 -5.81 -12.39 9.60
N ALA A 27 -6.28 -11.22 10.03
CA ALA A 27 -7.42 -11.10 10.94
C ALA A 27 -8.70 -11.70 10.34
N GLN A 28 -8.96 -11.51 9.07
CA GLN A 28 -10.15 -12.05 8.39
C GLN A 28 -10.01 -13.56 8.12
N LEU A 29 -8.85 -14.03 7.65
CA LEU A 29 -8.60 -15.45 7.42
C LEU A 29 -8.66 -16.26 8.73
N ALA A 30 -8.19 -15.70 9.84
CA ALA A 30 -8.20 -16.34 11.15
C ALA A 30 -9.62 -16.61 11.71
N ARG A 31 -10.65 -15.92 11.18
CA ARG A 31 -12.05 -16.21 11.54
C ARG A 31 -12.51 -17.60 11.07
N ARG A 32 -11.88 -18.18 10.06
CA ARG A 32 -12.31 -19.44 9.40
C ARG A 32 -11.20 -20.46 9.24
N HIS A 33 -9.95 -20.06 9.44
CA HIS A 33 -8.77 -20.87 9.21
C HIS A 33 -7.80 -20.81 10.39
N GLN A 34 -6.93 -21.81 10.50
CA GLN A 34 -5.82 -21.80 11.44
C GLN A 34 -4.65 -21.06 10.77
N VAL A 35 -4.42 -19.81 11.18
CA VAL A 35 -3.38 -18.95 10.61
C VAL A 35 -2.13 -18.99 11.47
N CYS A 36 -0.99 -19.20 10.82
CA CYS A 36 0.35 -19.12 11.40
C CYS A 36 1.13 -18.01 10.67
N LEU A 37 1.96 -17.27 11.37
CA LEU A 37 2.70 -16.14 10.83
C LEU A 37 4.20 -16.30 11.08
N LEU A 38 5.00 -16.25 10.00
CA LEU A 38 6.45 -16.08 10.07
C LEU A 38 6.83 -14.78 9.37
N THR A 39 7.50 -13.88 10.08
CA THR A 39 7.73 -12.50 9.64
C THR A 39 9.14 -12.01 9.94
N PHE A 40 9.49 -10.83 9.42
CA PHE A 40 10.69 -10.11 9.81
C PHE A 40 10.36 -9.02 10.85
N LEU A 41 11.35 -8.74 11.73
CA LEU A 41 11.32 -7.66 12.71
C LEU A 41 12.38 -6.60 12.39
N GLU A 42 11.95 -5.36 12.30
CA GLU A 42 12.87 -4.21 12.30
C GLU A 42 13.52 -4.05 13.69
N PRO A 43 14.71 -3.43 13.78
CA PRO A 43 15.46 -3.33 15.03
C PRO A 43 14.71 -2.69 16.20
N GLU A 44 13.70 -1.87 15.89
CA GLU A 44 12.91 -1.12 16.89
C GLU A 44 11.60 -1.84 17.26
N GLN A 45 11.34 -3.00 16.67
CA GLN A 45 10.14 -3.80 16.91
C GLN A 45 10.42 -4.99 17.83
N SER A 46 9.41 -5.41 18.59
CA SER A 46 9.42 -6.67 19.35
C SER A 46 8.14 -7.45 19.08
N LEU A 47 8.17 -8.75 19.31
CA LEU A 47 6.96 -9.59 19.22
C LEU A 47 5.95 -9.25 20.33
N ASP A 48 6.39 -8.76 21.49
CA ASP A 48 5.48 -8.27 22.53
C ASP A 48 4.56 -7.15 22.03
N GLY A 49 5.06 -6.38 21.06
CA GLY A 49 4.28 -5.36 20.35
C GLY A 49 3.40 -5.87 19.21
N ALA A 50 3.32 -7.19 18.98
CA ALA A 50 2.51 -7.76 17.90
C ALA A 50 0.98 -7.68 18.16
N GLY A 51 0.58 -7.27 19.37
CA GLY A 51 -0.81 -6.96 19.71
C GLY A 51 -1.78 -8.08 19.34
N PRO A 52 -2.87 -7.75 18.60
CA PRO A 52 -3.91 -8.71 18.25
C PRO A 52 -3.45 -9.92 17.44
N LEU A 53 -2.27 -9.89 16.81
CA LEU A 53 -1.75 -11.04 16.05
C LEU A 53 -1.58 -12.30 16.93
N HIS A 54 -1.22 -12.11 18.20
CA HIS A 54 -1.11 -13.25 19.15
C HIS A 54 -2.45 -13.87 19.50
N GLU A 55 -3.55 -13.12 19.36
CA GLU A 55 -4.90 -13.61 19.66
C GLU A 55 -5.50 -14.33 18.46
N VAL A 56 -5.17 -13.89 17.23
CA VAL A 56 -5.79 -14.43 16.00
C VAL A 56 -4.95 -15.51 15.33
N CYS A 57 -3.62 -15.51 15.50
CA CYS A 57 -2.74 -16.54 14.96
C CYS A 57 -2.50 -17.67 15.95
N GLN A 58 -2.35 -18.91 15.45
CA GLN A 58 -1.92 -20.03 16.29
C GLN A 58 -0.53 -19.81 16.89
N TRP A 59 0.34 -19.20 16.12
CA TRP A 59 1.65 -18.71 16.54
C TRP A 59 2.12 -17.58 15.63
N VAL A 60 2.93 -16.72 16.20
CA VAL A 60 3.63 -15.64 15.49
C VAL A 60 5.12 -15.80 15.78
N GLU A 61 5.90 -15.97 14.73
CA GLU A 61 7.36 -16.02 14.83
C GLU A 61 8.01 -14.96 13.96
N ALA A 62 9.15 -14.49 14.42
CA ALA A 62 9.86 -13.46 13.69
C ALA A 62 11.37 -13.65 13.73
N VAL A 63 12.01 -13.16 12.68
CA VAL A 63 13.45 -13.12 12.54
C VAL A 63 13.88 -11.67 12.29
N ALA A 64 14.98 -11.25 12.88
CA ALA A 64 15.49 -9.90 12.66
C ALA A 64 15.83 -9.65 11.19
N VAL A 65 15.48 -8.46 10.69
CA VAL A 65 15.85 -8.03 9.33
C VAL A 65 17.37 -8.09 9.15
N PRO A 66 17.88 -8.75 8.10
CA PRO A 66 19.31 -8.88 7.87
C PRO A 66 19.95 -7.54 7.53
N ARG A 67 21.07 -7.23 8.18
CA ARG A 67 21.84 -6.03 7.86
C ARG A 67 22.74 -6.27 6.65
N ARG A 68 22.68 -5.37 5.67
CA ARG A 68 23.48 -5.43 4.45
C ARG A 68 24.34 -4.19 4.30
N SER A 69 25.65 -4.36 4.20
CA SER A 69 26.57 -3.27 3.90
C SER A 69 26.49 -2.84 2.44
N PRO A 70 26.82 -1.58 2.09
CA PRO A 70 26.91 -1.14 0.70
C PRO A 70 27.89 -1.99 -0.14
N GLY A 71 29.03 -2.41 0.45
CA GLY A 71 29.99 -3.27 -0.22
C GLY A 71 29.43 -4.66 -0.56
N LEU A 72 28.65 -5.26 0.34
CA LEU A 72 27.96 -6.52 0.08
C LEU A 72 26.92 -6.38 -1.04
N ARG A 73 26.17 -5.28 -1.06
CA ARG A 73 25.19 -5.00 -2.14
C ARG A 73 25.87 -4.87 -3.48
N LEU A 74 26.98 -4.15 -3.56
CA LEU A 74 27.77 -4.01 -4.78
C LEU A 74 28.33 -5.37 -5.24
N LYS A 75 28.91 -6.16 -4.31
CA LYS A 75 29.37 -7.52 -4.61
C LYS A 75 28.24 -8.38 -5.17
N GLN A 76 27.09 -8.43 -4.51
CA GLN A 76 25.92 -9.20 -4.97
C GLN A 76 25.43 -8.74 -6.35
N MET A 77 25.42 -7.42 -6.59
CA MET A 77 25.05 -6.87 -7.89
C MET A 77 26.00 -7.33 -9.01
N LEU A 78 27.30 -7.41 -8.75
CA LEU A 78 28.31 -7.79 -9.75
C LEU A 78 28.46 -9.32 -9.93
N THR A 79 28.26 -10.10 -8.87
CA THR A 79 28.55 -11.54 -8.88
C THR A 79 27.32 -12.42 -9.11
N THR A 80 26.10 -11.85 -9.03
CA THR A 80 24.87 -12.64 -9.19
C THR A 80 23.93 -11.99 -10.21
N ARG A 81 23.02 -12.79 -10.78
CA ARG A 81 21.93 -12.32 -11.64
C ARG A 81 20.64 -12.03 -10.86
N ARG A 82 20.62 -12.29 -9.56
CA ARG A 82 19.44 -12.02 -8.72
C ARG A 82 19.23 -10.50 -8.55
N PRO A 83 18.00 -10.01 -8.56
CA PRO A 83 17.72 -8.60 -8.25
C PRO A 83 18.07 -8.26 -6.79
N ASP A 84 18.30 -6.98 -6.49
CA ASP A 84 18.61 -6.51 -5.14
C ASP A 84 17.49 -6.85 -4.14
N MET A 85 16.25 -6.83 -4.58
CA MET A 85 15.08 -7.20 -3.76
C MET A 85 15.14 -8.64 -3.26
N ALA A 86 15.60 -9.60 -4.07
CA ALA A 86 15.78 -10.98 -3.64
C ALA A 86 16.84 -11.17 -2.52
N TRP A 87 17.73 -10.19 -2.35
CA TRP A 87 18.73 -10.21 -1.28
C TRP A 87 18.32 -9.38 -0.06
N ARG A 88 17.31 -8.55 -0.21
CA ARG A 88 16.91 -7.56 0.81
C ARG A 88 16.57 -8.22 2.13
N LEU A 89 15.82 -9.31 2.08
CA LEU A 89 15.37 -10.08 3.24
C LEU A 89 15.94 -11.51 3.28
N TRP A 90 16.99 -11.78 2.50
CA TRP A 90 17.63 -13.09 2.56
C TRP A 90 18.31 -13.32 3.90
N SER A 91 17.86 -14.32 4.66
CA SER A 91 18.36 -14.69 5.98
C SER A 91 18.39 -16.22 6.14
N PRO A 92 19.56 -16.83 6.43
CA PRO A 92 19.63 -18.25 6.77
C PRO A 92 18.73 -18.61 7.96
N ALA A 93 18.71 -17.75 9.00
CA ALA A 93 17.86 -17.98 10.18
C ALA A 93 16.36 -18.04 9.84
N PHE A 94 15.88 -17.23 8.90
CA PHE A 94 14.49 -17.31 8.43
C PHE A 94 14.25 -18.60 7.64
N GLN A 95 15.20 -19.00 6.80
CA GLN A 95 15.14 -20.24 6.05
C GLN A 95 15.08 -21.46 6.98
N ASP A 96 15.95 -21.52 7.99
CA ASP A 96 16.00 -22.60 8.96
C ASP A 96 14.70 -22.68 9.77
N ARG A 97 14.18 -21.51 10.23
CA ARG A 97 12.93 -21.46 10.96
C ARG A 97 11.75 -21.95 10.10
N LEU A 98 11.70 -21.52 8.85
CA LEU A 98 10.68 -21.96 7.90
C LEU A 98 10.76 -23.48 7.67
N ALA A 99 11.97 -24.03 7.47
CA ALA A 99 12.17 -25.45 7.27
C ALA A 99 11.71 -26.28 8.50
N VAL A 100 12.03 -25.82 9.71
CA VAL A 100 11.58 -26.45 10.95
C VAL A 100 10.06 -26.48 11.02
N ARG A 101 9.38 -25.34 10.77
CA ARG A 101 7.91 -25.26 10.85
C ARG A 101 7.19 -26.10 9.80
N LEU A 102 7.76 -26.18 8.59
CA LEU A 102 7.21 -27.05 7.53
C LEU A 102 7.41 -28.55 7.84
N ALA A 103 8.45 -28.92 8.62
CA ALA A 103 8.70 -30.29 9.03
C ALA A 103 7.84 -30.72 10.25
N GLU A 104 7.51 -29.79 11.16
CA GLU A 104 6.73 -30.08 12.37
C GLU A 104 5.28 -30.47 12.08
N ALA A 105 4.67 -29.83 11.11
CA ALA A 105 3.28 -30.12 10.75
C ALA A 105 2.92 -29.62 9.34
N PRO A 106 2.05 -30.34 8.61
CA PRO A 106 1.65 -29.95 7.27
C PRO A 106 0.84 -28.66 7.27
N PHE A 107 1.03 -27.85 6.23
CA PHE A 107 0.19 -26.72 5.89
C PHE A 107 -0.57 -27.01 4.59
N ASP A 108 -1.83 -26.58 4.54
CA ASP A 108 -2.61 -26.66 3.30
C ASP A 108 -2.13 -25.61 2.31
N VAL A 109 -1.83 -24.41 2.81
CA VAL A 109 -1.39 -23.24 2.01
C VAL A 109 -0.19 -22.57 2.67
N VAL A 110 0.80 -22.18 1.85
CA VAL A 110 1.82 -21.21 2.22
C VAL A 110 1.66 -19.98 1.33
N GLN A 111 1.30 -18.86 1.92
CA GLN A 111 1.16 -17.59 1.23
C GLN A 111 2.40 -16.73 1.41
N ILE A 112 2.97 -16.28 0.29
CA ILE A 112 4.18 -15.47 0.22
C ILE A 112 3.77 -14.03 -0.11
N GLU A 113 3.96 -13.12 0.84
CA GLU A 113 3.62 -11.71 0.73
C GLU A 113 4.82 -10.92 0.21
N ALA A 114 4.74 -10.51 -1.04
CA ALA A 114 5.76 -9.77 -1.77
C ALA A 114 6.99 -10.55 -2.25
N ILE A 115 7.63 -10.01 -3.30
CA ILE A 115 8.73 -10.64 -4.06
C ILE A 115 10.02 -10.82 -3.24
N GLU A 116 10.22 -10.04 -2.18
CA GLU A 116 11.38 -10.14 -1.30
C GLU A 116 11.48 -11.51 -0.61
N LEU A 117 10.36 -12.22 -0.47
CA LEU A 117 10.28 -13.54 0.16
C LEU A 117 10.39 -14.71 -0.84
N ALA A 118 10.43 -14.44 -2.13
CA ALA A 118 10.63 -15.45 -3.17
C ALA A 118 11.90 -16.33 -3.00
N PRO A 119 13.01 -15.86 -2.36
CA PRO A 119 14.16 -16.71 -2.10
C PRO A 119 13.87 -17.96 -1.24
N TYR A 120 12.77 -17.96 -0.49
CA TYR A 120 12.36 -19.08 0.38
C TYR A 120 11.51 -20.14 -0.33
N LEU A 121 11.10 -19.87 -1.58
CA LEU A 121 10.31 -20.79 -2.38
C LEU A 121 10.89 -22.21 -2.47
N PRO A 122 12.21 -22.43 -2.66
CA PRO A 122 12.77 -23.77 -2.71
C PRO A 122 12.56 -24.61 -1.44
N VAL A 123 12.55 -23.96 -0.28
CA VAL A 123 12.29 -24.63 1.01
C VAL A 123 10.83 -25.09 1.07
N ILE A 124 9.88 -24.24 0.63
CA ILE A 124 8.45 -24.57 0.61
C ILE A 124 8.17 -25.70 -0.38
N GLU A 125 8.80 -25.67 -1.56
CA GLU A 125 8.68 -26.72 -2.58
C GLU A 125 9.20 -28.08 -2.13
N SER A 126 10.18 -28.09 -1.22
CA SER A 126 10.76 -29.33 -0.65
C SER A 126 9.91 -29.96 0.44
N ALA A 127 8.92 -29.25 1.00
CA ALA A 127 8.05 -29.76 2.06
C ALA A 127 7.23 -30.97 1.60
N ARG A 128 6.94 -31.88 2.55
CA ARG A 128 6.12 -33.07 2.30
C ARG A 128 5.12 -33.27 3.44
N PRO A 129 3.80 -33.26 3.19
CA PRO A 129 3.17 -33.00 1.88
C PRO A 129 3.49 -31.58 1.38
N ARG A 130 3.50 -31.40 0.06
CA ARG A 130 3.73 -30.07 -0.54
C ARG A 130 2.49 -29.20 -0.39
N PRO A 131 2.59 -28.02 0.25
CA PRO A 131 1.46 -27.09 0.37
C PRO A 131 1.13 -26.44 -0.97
N LEU A 132 -0.08 -25.90 -1.12
CA LEU A 132 -0.39 -24.94 -2.16
C LEU A 132 0.42 -23.66 -1.90
N ILE A 133 1.16 -23.20 -2.90
CA ILE A 133 1.94 -21.97 -2.81
C ILE A 133 1.13 -20.85 -3.45
N VAL A 134 0.79 -19.84 -2.67
CA VAL A 134 0.13 -18.62 -3.14
C VAL A 134 1.13 -17.46 -3.09
N TYR A 135 1.35 -16.81 -4.20
CA TYR A 135 2.16 -15.60 -4.28
C TYR A 135 1.24 -14.38 -4.36
N ASP A 136 1.25 -13.55 -3.33
CA ASP A 136 0.55 -12.27 -3.30
C ASP A 136 1.53 -11.14 -3.64
N ASP A 137 1.43 -10.65 -4.87
CA ASP A 137 2.28 -9.60 -5.39
C ASP A 137 1.68 -8.23 -5.09
N HIS A 138 2.31 -7.53 -4.14
CA HIS A 138 1.84 -6.21 -3.70
C HIS A 138 2.02 -5.11 -4.74
N ASN A 139 2.89 -5.31 -5.72
CA ASN A 139 3.13 -4.44 -6.87
C ASN A 139 3.93 -5.22 -7.92
N ALA A 140 3.67 -5.01 -9.18
CA ALA A 140 4.56 -5.46 -10.24
C ALA A 140 5.88 -4.68 -10.18
N GLU A 141 6.84 -5.18 -9.39
CA GLU A 141 8.08 -4.45 -9.03
C GLU A 141 8.95 -4.15 -10.25
N TRP A 142 8.92 -5.02 -11.27
CA TRP A 142 9.62 -4.74 -12.52
C TRP A 142 9.10 -3.47 -13.22
N VAL A 143 7.80 -3.18 -13.12
CA VAL A 143 7.19 -1.96 -13.68
C VAL A 143 7.60 -0.74 -12.88
N LEU A 144 7.60 -0.84 -11.54
CA LEU A 144 8.05 0.25 -10.68
C LEU A 144 9.50 0.60 -10.95
N GLN A 145 10.34 -0.42 -11.12
CA GLN A 145 11.76 -0.23 -11.42
C GLN A 145 11.99 0.33 -12.83
N LYS A 146 11.17 -0.07 -13.82
CA LYS A 146 11.15 0.54 -15.16
C LYS A 146 10.80 2.02 -15.08
N ARG A 147 9.74 2.38 -14.36
CA ARG A 147 9.31 3.78 -14.18
C ARG A 147 10.41 4.61 -13.50
N ALA A 148 11.06 4.05 -12.46
CA ALA A 148 12.19 4.71 -11.79
C ALA A 148 13.35 4.97 -12.77
N CYS A 149 13.74 3.97 -13.57
CA CYS A 149 14.76 4.10 -14.59
C CYS A 149 14.45 5.23 -15.59
N LEU A 150 13.24 5.22 -16.16
CA LEU A 150 12.83 6.23 -17.14
C LEU A 150 12.78 7.65 -16.54
N THR A 151 12.35 7.77 -15.28
CA THR A 151 12.34 9.05 -14.57
C THR A 151 13.76 9.59 -14.32
N ASP A 152 14.69 8.70 -13.91
CA ASP A 152 16.06 9.08 -13.62
C ASP A 152 16.87 9.37 -14.90
N LEU A 153 16.53 8.76 -16.03
CA LEU A 153 17.12 9.05 -17.33
C LEU A 153 16.82 10.48 -17.82
N ALA A 154 15.67 11.03 -17.44
CA ALA A 154 15.28 12.41 -17.79
C ALA A 154 16.06 13.48 -17.00
N ASP A 155 16.87 13.10 -15.99
CA ASP A 155 17.63 14.01 -15.13
C ASP A 155 19.12 13.61 -15.15
N PRO A 156 19.99 14.34 -15.92
CA PRO A 156 21.39 13.97 -16.10
C PRO A 156 22.19 13.69 -14.82
N PRO A 157 22.05 14.44 -13.72
CA PRO A 157 22.68 14.14 -12.44
C PRO A 157 22.32 12.77 -11.86
N ARG A 158 21.22 12.16 -12.31
CA ARG A 158 20.69 10.88 -11.82
C ARG A 158 21.03 9.68 -12.71
N TRP A 159 21.78 9.84 -13.76
CA TRP A 159 22.17 8.75 -14.67
C TRP A 159 22.80 7.54 -13.97
N PRO A 160 23.66 7.67 -12.95
CA PRO A 160 24.13 6.51 -12.21
C PRO A 160 23.00 5.71 -11.55
N ALA A 161 21.99 6.41 -11.03
CA ALA A 161 20.78 5.77 -10.49
C ALA A 161 19.94 5.12 -11.59
N ALA A 162 19.84 5.74 -12.76
CA ALA A 162 19.15 5.18 -13.92
C ALA A 162 19.79 3.87 -14.41
N VAL A 163 21.12 3.80 -14.46
CA VAL A 163 21.85 2.57 -14.80
C VAL A 163 21.57 1.46 -13.79
N TYR A 164 21.62 1.78 -12.50
CA TYR A 164 21.24 0.82 -11.45
C TYR A 164 19.80 0.34 -11.63
N SER A 165 18.86 1.26 -11.81
CA SER A 165 17.44 0.96 -12.00
C SER A 165 17.20 0.13 -13.26
N PHE A 166 17.94 0.36 -14.35
CA PHE A 166 17.88 -0.43 -15.56
C PHE A 166 18.28 -1.89 -15.31
N VAL A 167 19.43 -2.11 -14.65
CA VAL A 167 19.88 -3.46 -14.29
C VAL A 167 18.87 -4.17 -13.42
N GLN A 168 18.32 -3.47 -12.40
CA GLN A 168 17.31 -4.06 -11.52
C GLN A 168 16.00 -4.36 -12.28
N TRP A 169 15.56 -3.49 -13.17
CA TRP A 169 14.39 -3.73 -13.99
C TRP A 169 14.49 -5.02 -14.81
N ILE A 170 15.61 -5.21 -15.53
CA ILE A 170 15.80 -6.41 -16.34
C ILE A 170 15.83 -7.68 -15.47
N ARG A 171 16.51 -7.61 -14.31
CA ARG A 171 16.59 -8.75 -13.38
C ARG A 171 15.24 -9.06 -12.73
N LEU A 172 14.51 -8.04 -12.27
CA LEU A 172 13.20 -8.21 -11.67
C LEU A 172 12.21 -8.80 -12.65
N ARG A 173 12.18 -8.32 -13.89
CA ARG A 173 11.29 -8.88 -14.92
C ARG A 173 11.39 -10.39 -15.04
N GLY A 174 12.59 -10.94 -15.07
CA GLY A 174 12.81 -12.40 -15.13
C GLY A 174 12.52 -13.09 -13.80
N TYR A 175 12.81 -12.42 -12.68
CA TYR A 175 12.65 -12.98 -11.35
C TYR A 175 11.18 -13.10 -10.93
N GLU A 176 10.37 -12.07 -11.20
CA GLU A 176 8.90 -12.10 -10.97
C GLU A 176 8.24 -13.13 -11.88
N ALA A 177 8.65 -13.18 -13.14
CA ALA A 177 8.15 -14.21 -14.06
C ALA A 177 8.44 -15.64 -13.55
N ASP A 178 9.64 -15.91 -13.01
CA ASP A 178 9.98 -17.21 -12.41
C ASP A 178 9.13 -17.48 -11.16
N MET A 179 8.96 -16.47 -10.30
CA MET A 179 8.11 -16.60 -9.11
C MET A 179 6.65 -16.91 -9.47
N CYS A 180 6.08 -16.20 -10.45
CA CYS A 180 4.71 -16.45 -10.92
C CYS A 180 4.54 -17.88 -11.46
N ARG A 181 5.51 -18.39 -12.25
CA ARG A 181 5.46 -19.76 -12.81
C ARG A 181 5.55 -20.85 -11.76
N ARG A 182 6.31 -20.62 -10.70
CA ARG A 182 6.55 -21.62 -9.65
C ARG A 182 5.48 -21.60 -8.56
N ALA A 183 4.80 -20.48 -8.37
CA ALA A 183 3.64 -20.41 -7.48
C ALA A 183 2.46 -21.22 -8.05
N GLY A 184 1.71 -21.87 -7.18
CA GLY A 184 0.48 -22.58 -7.56
C GLY A 184 -0.66 -21.62 -7.91
N ARG A 185 -0.68 -20.44 -7.27
CA ARG A 185 -1.61 -19.35 -7.51
C ARG A 185 -0.91 -18.02 -7.37
N VAL A 186 -1.32 -17.05 -8.19
CA VAL A 186 -0.77 -15.68 -8.16
C VAL A 186 -1.89 -14.68 -7.94
N VAL A 187 -1.64 -13.75 -7.02
CA VAL A 187 -2.55 -12.65 -6.68
C VAL A 187 -1.87 -11.33 -7.02
N ALA A 188 -2.62 -10.42 -7.65
CA ALA A 188 -2.22 -9.04 -7.88
C ALA A 188 -3.17 -8.09 -7.14
N VAL A 189 -2.69 -6.89 -6.80
CA VAL A 189 -3.50 -5.89 -6.07
C VAL A 189 -4.28 -4.95 -6.99
N SER A 190 -4.05 -4.99 -8.31
CA SER A 190 -4.79 -4.18 -9.28
C SER A 190 -4.80 -4.86 -10.65
N GLU A 191 -5.74 -4.43 -11.52
CA GLU A 191 -5.76 -4.86 -12.91
C GLU A 191 -4.47 -4.49 -13.66
N ALA A 192 -3.89 -3.31 -13.36
CA ALA A 192 -2.64 -2.87 -13.96
C ALA A 192 -1.47 -3.78 -13.54
N ASP A 193 -1.42 -4.24 -12.29
CA ASP A 193 -0.41 -5.21 -11.83
C ASP A 193 -0.66 -6.58 -12.47
N ARG A 194 -1.91 -7.03 -12.58
CA ARG A 194 -2.27 -8.27 -13.30
C ARG A 194 -1.77 -8.24 -14.75
N GLU A 195 -2.06 -7.17 -15.47
CA GLU A 195 -1.59 -7.00 -16.86
C GLU A 195 -0.06 -7.00 -16.93
N ALA A 196 0.59 -6.36 -15.97
CA ALA A 196 2.05 -6.31 -15.90
C ALA A 196 2.65 -7.70 -15.63
N LEU A 197 2.09 -8.49 -14.73
CA LEU A 197 2.52 -9.87 -14.46
C LEU A 197 2.23 -10.78 -15.65
N HIS A 198 1.06 -10.65 -16.27
CA HIS A 198 0.71 -11.38 -17.49
C HIS A 198 1.65 -11.07 -18.66
N ALA A 199 2.17 -9.83 -18.76
CA ALA A 199 3.14 -9.45 -19.79
C ALA A 199 4.51 -10.18 -19.66
N VAL A 200 4.83 -10.74 -18.48
CA VAL A 200 6.08 -11.48 -18.23
C VAL A 200 5.87 -12.97 -17.99
N ALA A 201 4.67 -13.39 -17.65
CA ALA A 201 4.25 -14.78 -17.46
C ALA A 201 2.84 -15.00 -18.03
N PRO A 202 2.65 -14.96 -19.36
CA PRO A 202 1.34 -15.00 -20.00
C PRO A 202 0.57 -16.31 -19.81
N GLU A 203 1.26 -17.38 -19.44
CA GLU A 203 0.70 -18.70 -19.15
C GLU A 203 0.13 -18.82 -17.74
N VAL A 204 0.37 -17.83 -16.87
CA VAL A 204 -0.06 -17.86 -15.45
C VAL A 204 -1.37 -17.10 -15.30
N ASP A 205 -2.35 -17.75 -14.67
CA ASP A 205 -3.57 -17.05 -14.25
C ASP A 205 -3.31 -16.20 -13.00
N VAL A 206 -3.62 -14.91 -13.10
CA VAL A 206 -3.41 -13.93 -12.04
C VAL A 206 -4.75 -13.39 -11.57
N THR A 207 -5.10 -13.68 -10.33
CA THR A 207 -6.34 -13.19 -9.73
C THR A 207 -6.13 -11.83 -9.05
N VAL A 208 -7.07 -10.91 -9.28
CA VAL A 208 -7.01 -9.58 -8.64
C VAL A 208 -7.74 -9.59 -7.31
N VAL A 209 -6.98 -9.40 -6.22
CA VAL A 209 -7.50 -9.17 -4.87
C VAL A 209 -6.93 -7.82 -4.38
N PRO A 210 -7.64 -6.72 -4.59
CA PRO A 210 -7.12 -5.39 -4.27
C PRO A 210 -6.93 -5.18 -2.77
N ASN A 211 -6.23 -4.10 -2.42
CA ASN A 211 -6.15 -3.66 -1.04
C ASN A 211 -7.53 -3.24 -0.55
N GLY A 212 -7.93 -3.78 0.58
CA GLY A 212 -9.21 -3.50 1.20
C GLY A 212 -9.15 -2.41 2.28
N VAL A 213 -10.32 -2.10 2.80
CA VAL A 213 -10.51 -1.25 3.97
C VAL A 213 -11.33 -2.01 5.03
N ALA A 214 -10.93 -1.89 6.29
CA ALA A 214 -11.67 -2.40 7.44
C ALA A 214 -12.86 -1.47 7.71
N LEU A 215 -14.01 -1.79 7.11
CA LEU A 215 -15.19 -0.90 7.16
C LEU A 215 -15.64 -0.64 8.59
N ASP A 216 -15.61 -1.64 9.46
CA ASP A 216 -15.94 -1.57 10.88
C ASP A 216 -15.08 -0.55 11.65
N GLU A 217 -13.84 -0.32 11.23
CA GLU A 217 -12.95 0.66 11.85
C GLU A 217 -13.22 2.10 11.37
N TYR A 218 -13.68 2.29 10.14
CA TYR A 218 -13.85 3.60 9.49
C TYR A 218 -15.29 4.04 9.42
N THR A 219 -16.24 3.09 9.40
CA THR A 219 -17.66 3.35 9.37
C THR A 219 -18.14 3.73 10.78
N ASP A 220 -19.04 4.70 10.86
CA ASP A 220 -19.66 5.13 12.11
C ASP A 220 -18.65 5.56 13.20
N TYR A 221 -17.57 6.22 12.77
CA TYR A 221 -16.56 6.75 13.68
C TYR A 221 -17.20 7.74 14.68
N GLN A 222 -17.15 7.39 15.97
CA GLN A 222 -17.71 8.17 17.07
C GLN A 222 -16.64 8.85 17.93
N GLY A 223 -15.40 8.83 17.49
CA GLY A 223 -14.26 9.41 18.22
C GLY A 223 -14.20 10.96 18.09
N PRO A 224 -13.18 11.57 18.68
CA PRO A 224 -12.98 13.02 18.60
C PRO A 224 -12.76 13.47 17.15
N VAL A 225 -13.23 14.67 16.83
CA VAL A 225 -13.14 15.27 15.49
C VAL A 225 -12.16 16.43 15.50
N GLN A 226 -11.30 16.50 14.49
CA GLN A 226 -10.40 17.62 14.24
C GLN A 226 -10.90 18.43 13.04
N PRO A 227 -11.58 19.57 13.25
CA PRO A 227 -12.25 20.30 12.18
C PRO A 227 -11.25 21.05 11.30
N PHE A 228 -11.23 20.70 10.01
CA PHE A 228 -10.50 21.40 8.95
C PHE A 228 -11.39 21.50 7.70
N ASP A 229 -11.23 22.56 6.93
CA ASP A 229 -11.93 22.68 5.67
C ASP A 229 -11.39 21.69 4.64
N LEU A 230 -10.05 21.52 4.62
CA LEU A 230 -9.35 20.63 3.70
C LEU A 230 -8.42 19.69 4.47
N VAL A 231 -8.44 18.42 4.12
CA VAL A 231 -7.56 17.41 4.74
C VAL A 231 -6.89 16.55 3.66
N PHE A 232 -5.60 16.33 3.85
CA PHE A 232 -4.80 15.34 3.12
C PHE A 232 -4.08 14.43 4.10
N THR A 233 -4.08 13.11 3.87
CA THR A 233 -3.36 12.14 4.71
C THR A 233 -2.27 11.43 3.93
N GLY A 234 -1.17 11.05 4.62
CA GLY A 234 -0.14 10.19 4.02
C GLY A 234 1.25 10.37 4.64
N LYS A 235 2.17 9.50 4.23
CA LYS A 235 3.58 9.57 4.66
C LYS A 235 4.27 10.74 3.94
N MET A 236 4.77 11.72 4.70
CA MET A 236 5.23 13.00 4.15
C MET A 236 6.71 13.01 3.73
N ASP A 237 7.42 11.88 3.82
CA ASP A 237 8.72 11.63 3.17
C ASP A 237 8.56 10.89 1.82
N PHE A 238 7.36 10.50 1.43
CA PHE A 238 7.09 9.83 0.17
C PHE A 238 6.91 10.84 -0.97
N ARG A 239 7.76 10.75 -2.00
CA ARG A 239 7.84 11.71 -3.11
C ARG A 239 6.48 12.11 -3.72
N PRO A 240 5.55 11.19 -4.02
CA PRO A 240 4.23 11.55 -4.53
C PRO A 240 3.43 12.47 -3.61
N ASN A 241 3.49 12.26 -2.29
CA ASN A 241 2.77 13.08 -1.33
C ASN A 241 3.41 14.47 -1.20
N ILE A 242 4.75 14.54 -1.23
CA ILE A 242 5.48 15.83 -1.23
C ILE A 242 5.10 16.65 -2.46
N ASP A 243 5.15 16.04 -3.65
CA ASP A 243 4.78 16.71 -4.91
C ASP A 243 3.33 17.21 -4.88
N ALA A 244 2.40 16.35 -4.44
CA ALA A 244 0.99 16.68 -4.33
C ALA A 244 0.74 17.90 -3.44
N MET A 245 1.38 17.94 -2.26
CA MET A 245 1.17 19.04 -1.31
C MET A 245 1.83 20.32 -1.75
N LEU A 246 3.01 20.26 -2.37
CA LEU A 246 3.65 21.44 -2.95
C LEU A 246 2.81 22.01 -4.10
N TRP A 247 2.35 21.17 -5.02
CA TRP A 247 1.48 21.62 -6.11
C TRP A 247 0.17 22.22 -5.58
N PHE A 248 -0.48 21.53 -4.64
CA PHE A 248 -1.72 22.04 -4.05
C PHE A 248 -1.52 23.37 -3.33
N GLY A 249 -0.53 23.44 -2.44
CA GLY A 249 -0.27 24.65 -1.64
C GLY A 249 0.17 25.86 -2.46
N GLN A 250 0.92 25.62 -3.53
CA GLN A 250 1.48 26.71 -4.37
C GLN A 250 0.58 27.10 -5.52
N GLN A 251 -0.20 26.21 -6.10
CA GLN A 251 -0.96 26.49 -7.32
C GLN A 251 -2.48 26.44 -7.12
N VAL A 252 -3.01 25.62 -6.19
CA VAL A 252 -4.45 25.45 -5.99
C VAL A 252 -4.96 26.30 -4.82
N LEU A 253 -4.30 26.20 -3.66
CA LEU A 253 -4.73 26.89 -2.45
C LEU A 253 -4.86 28.42 -2.61
N PRO A 254 -3.96 29.13 -3.32
CA PRO A 254 -4.13 30.54 -3.59
C PRO A 254 -5.41 30.88 -4.39
N LEU A 255 -5.84 29.97 -5.29
CA LEU A 255 -7.08 30.15 -6.05
C LEU A 255 -8.33 29.98 -5.17
N ILE A 256 -8.30 29.03 -4.25
CA ILE A 256 -9.38 28.81 -3.26
C ILE A 256 -9.49 30.04 -2.36
N ARG A 257 -8.36 30.57 -1.88
CA ARG A 257 -8.31 31.71 -0.94
C ARG A 257 -8.81 33.02 -1.51
N ARG A 258 -8.85 33.20 -2.81
CA ARG A 258 -9.50 34.37 -3.43
C ARG A 258 -10.99 34.45 -3.04
N ARG A 259 -11.63 33.32 -2.75
CA ARG A 259 -13.04 33.24 -2.38
C ARG A 259 -13.26 32.87 -0.91
N CYS A 260 -12.38 32.02 -0.36
CA CYS A 260 -12.39 31.57 1.04
C CYS A 260 -11.04 31.92 1.69
N PRO A 261 -10.79 33.17 2.12
CA PRO A 261 -9.49 33.62 2.64
C PRO A 261 -9.00 32.82 3.84
N ASP A 262 -9.90 32.41 4.72
CA ASP A 262 -9.63 31.75 6.00
C ASP A 262 -9.63 30.22 5.91
N VAL A 263 -9.65 29.64 4.70
CA VAL A 263 -9.65 28.19 4.51
C VAL A 263 -8.46 27.53 5.18
N ARG A 264 -8.74 26.49 5.99
CA ARG A 264 -7.75 25.73 6.78
C ARG A 264 -7.46 24.40 6.13
N LEU A 265 -6.16 24.10 5.97
CA LEU A 265 -5.66 22.85 5.41
C LEU A 265 -4.88 22.07 6.45
N ALA A 266 -5.24 20.81 6.71
CA ALA A 266 -4.42 19.87 7.44
C ALA A 266 -3.68 18.90 6.48
N ILE A 267 -2.37 18.85 6.61
CA ILE A 267 -1.48 17.86 5.98
C ILE A 267 -1.07 16.88 7.07
N VAL A 268 -1.75 15.72 7.10
CA VAL A 268 -1.67 14.76 8.20
C VAL A 268 -0.76 13.61 7.85
N GLY A 269 0.32 13.42 8.61
CA GLY A 269 1.17 12.24 8.46
C GLY A 269 2.63 12.42 8.86
N GLN A 270 3.27 11.28 9.07
CA GLN A 270 4.61 11.18 9.63
C GLN A 270 5.72 11.66 8.69
N ARG A 271 6.87 11.98 9.28
CA ARG A 271 8.14 12.31 8.62
C ARG A 271 8.00 13.45 7.60
N PRO A 272 7.55 14.65 7.99
CA PRO A 272 7.46 15.79 7.07
C PRO A 272 8.82 16.09 6.45
N HIS A 273 8.87 16.08 5.12
CA HIS A 273 10.09 16.37 4.38
C HIS A 273 10.36 17.90 4.42
N PRO A 274 11.62 18.36 4.56
CA PRO A 274 11.96 19.80 4.64
C PRO A 274 11.43 20.65 3.47
N ARG A 275 11.24 20.08 2.28
CA ARG A 275 10.61 20.79 1.15
C ARG A 275 9.18 21.28 1.44
N LEU A 276 8.49 20.69 2.42
CA LEU A 276 7.16 21.12 2.84
C LEU A 276 7.18 22.31 3.82
N ASP A 277 8.35 22.71 4.33
CA ASP A 277 8.45 23.80 5.30
C ASP A 277 7.97 25.14 4.72
N VAL A 278 8.05 25.32 3.40
CA VAL A 278 7.47 26.48 2.70
C VAL A 278 5.95 26.58 2.92
N LEU A 279 5.27 25.49 3.19
CA LEU A 279 3.83 25.47 3.46
C LEU A 279 3.51 25.77 4.94
N ARG A 280 4.45 25.56 5.87
CA ARG A 280 4.26 25.93 7.28
C ARG A 280 4.12 27.43 7.48
N ALA A 281 4.77 28.23 6.62
CA ALA A 281 4.67 29.67 6.65
C ALA A 281 3.33 30.21 6.09
N VAL A 282 2.53 29.34 5.47
CA VAL A 282 1.25 29.73 4.87
C VAL A 282 0.17 29.75 5.97
N PRO A 283 -0.48 30.89 6.29
CA PRO A 283 -1.51 30.96 7.31
C PRO A 283 -2.59 29.88 7.10
N GLY A 284 -3.13 29.29 8.18
CA GLY A 284 -4.18 28.25 8.08
C GLY A 284 -3.72 26.89 7.53
N VAL A 285 -2.42 26.68 7.23
CA VAL A 285 -1.88 25.37 6.89
C VAL A 285 -1.23 24.74 8.11
N THR A 286 -1.67 23.53 8.45
CA THR A 286 -1.13 22.72 9.55
C THR A 286 -0.49 21.45 8.98
N ILE A 287 0.78 21.22 9.30
CA ILE A 287 1.49 19.95 9.03
C ILE A 287 1.67 19.25 10.37
N THR A 288 0.90 18.18 10.60
CA THR A 288 0.79 17.56 11.94
C THR A 288 2.04 16.78 12.35
N GLY A 289 2.78 16.23 11.39
CA GLY A 289 3.70 15.15 11.70
C GLY A 289 2.96 13.83 11.95
N TRP A 290 3.59 12.93 12.72
CA TRP A 290 2.97 11.67 13.09
C TRP A 290 1.74 11.89 13.99
N VAL A 291 0.68 11.16 13.70
CA VAL A 291 -0.52 11.06 14.54
C VAL A 291 -0.83 9.59 14.78
N ALA A 292 -1.36 9.28 15.95
CA ALA A 292 -1.75 7.91 16.28
C ALA A 292 -2.93 7.41 15.44
N ASP A 293 -3.84 8.34 15.06
CA ASP A 293 -5.05 8.04 14.31
C ASP A 293 -5.35 9.18 13.32
N VAL A 294 -5.62 8.83 12.08
CA VAL A 294 -5.99 9.79 11.02
C VAL A 294 -7.51 10.05 10.95
N ARG A 295 -8.30 9.17 11.54
CA ARG A 295 -9.78 9.23 11.50
C ARG A 295 -10.35 10.53 12.04
N PRO A 296 -9.85 11.10 13.18
CA PRO A 296 -10.30 12.41 13.66
C PRO A 296 -10.23 13.53 12.61
N TYR A 297 -9.19 13.51 11.79
CA TYR A 297 -8.99 14.49 10.73
C TYR A 297 -9.89 14.24 9.54
N ILE A 298 -10.03 12.97 9.12
CA ILE A 298 -10.92 12.61 8.01
C ILE A 298 -12.37 12.92 8.36
N ALA A 299 -12.82 12.57 9.59
CA ALA A 299 -14.17 12.87 10.07
C ALA A 299 -14.43 14.38 10.18
N GLY A 300 -13.39 15.17 10.50
CA GLY A 300 -13.47 16.63 10.60
C GLY A 300 -13.28 17.38 9.30
N ALA A 301 -13.00 16.68 8.21
CA ALA A 301 -12.77 17.30 6.91
C ALA A 301 -14.07 17.75 6.25
N THR A 302 -14.18 19.01 5.88
CA THR A 302 -15.25 19.44 4.97
C THR A 302 -15.04 18.85 3.58
N VAL A 303 -13.77 18.82 3.10
CA VAL A 303 -13.36 18.19 1.84
C VAL A 303 -12.06 17.44 2.05
N PHE A 304 -12.02 16.17 1.70
CA PHE A 304 -10.78 15.40 1.60
C PHE A 304 -10.16 15.60 0.22
N ILE A 305 -8.86 15.89 0.15
CA ILE A 305 -8.17 16.13 -1.11
C ILE A 305 -7.13 15.05 -1.43
N ALA A 306 -7.07 14.61 -2.69
CA ALA A 306 -6.08 13.66 -3.18
C ALA A 306 -5.41 14.16 -4.46
N PRO A 307 -4.60 15.25 -4.39
CA PRO A 307 -4.05 15.95 -5.55
C PRO A 307 -2.75 15.29 -6.06
N LEU A 308 -2.71 13.97 -6.18
CA LEU A 308 -1.53 13.22 -6.60
C LEU A 308 -1.30 13.37 -8.11
N ARG A 309 -0.07 13.66 -8.52
CA ARG A 309 0.34 13.85 -9.92
C ARG A 309 1.44 12.89 -10.37
N VAL A 310 2.01 12.16 -9.44
CA VAL A 310 3.06 11.16 -9.67
C VAL A 310 2.85 9.95 -8.77
N GLY A 311 3.41 8.80 -9.15
CA GLY A 311 3.36 7.56 -8.39
C GLY A 311 2.37 6.55 -8.98
N GLY A 312 2.38 5.34 -8.43
CA GLY A 312 1.51 4.21 -8.76
C GLY A 312 0.95 3.55 -7.50
N GLY A 313 0.27 2.42 -7.67
CA GLY A 313 -0.29 1.59 -6.58
C GLY A 313 -1.61 2.10 -6.01
N THR A 314 -2.29 1.25 -5.24
CA THR A 314 -3.61 1.53 -4.65
C THR A 314 -3.53 2.67 -3.63
N ARG A 315 -4.43 3.62 -3.74
CA ARG A 315 -4.49 4.80 -2.88
C ARG A 315 -5.32 4.52 -1.61
N LEU A 316 -4.79 3.77 -0.66
CA LEU A 316 -5.50 3.42 0.59
C LEU A 316 -6.12 4.62 1.30
N LYS A 317 -5.45 5.79 1.28
CA LYS A 317 -6.00 7.03 1.83
C LYS A 317 -7.35 7.42 1.21
N LEU A 318 -7.53 7.12 -0.08
CA LEU A 318 -8.78 7.39 -0.78
C LEU A 318 -9.87 6.44 -0.31
N LEU A 319 -9.56 5.15 -0.12
CA LEU A 319 -10.48 4.17 0.45
C LEU A 319 -10.89 4.53 1.89
N GLN A 320 -9.93 4.97 2.71
CA GLN A 320 -10.21 5.42 4.08
C GLN A 320 -11.16 6.61 4.08
N ALA A 321 -10.92 7.61 3.23
CA ALA A 321 -11.80 8.77 3.10
C ALA A 321 -13.20 8.37 2.60
N MET A 322 -13.28 7.49 1.60
CA MET A 322 -14.55 6.98 1.07
C MET A 322 -15.33 6.18 2.13
N ALA A 323 -14.66 5.32 2.91
CA ALA A 323 -15.27 4.53 3.96
C ALA A 323 -15.88 5.43 5.08
N MET A 324 -15.30 6.60 5.31
CA MET A 324 -15.76 7.60 6.27
C MET A 324 -16.73 8.63 5.66
N GLU A 325 -17.31 8.37 4.50
CA GLU A 325 -18.25 9.28 3.80
C GLU A 325 -17.68 10.68 3.52
N ALA A 326 -16.35 10.83 3.48
CA ALA A 326 -15.77 12.13 3.17
C ALA A 326 -16.06 12.52 1.71
N ALA A 327 -16.42 13.79 1.49
CA ALA A 327 -16.51 14.35 0.15
C ALA A 327 -15.09 14.54 -0.41
N VAL A 328 -14.79 13.91 -1.53
CA VAL A 328 -13.44 13.83 -2.07
C VAL A 328 -13.28 14.62 -3.36
N VAL A 329 -12.17 15.38 -3.45
CA VAL A 329 -11.63 15.90 -4.72
C VAL A 329 -10.30 15.25 -4.98
N ALA A 330 -10.15 14.61 -6.14
CA ALA A 330 -8.92 13.94 -6.54
C ALA A 330 -8.48 14.37 -7.95
N THR A 331 -7.20 14.19 -8.25
CA THR A 331 -6.76 14.12 -9.65
C THR A 331 -7.11 12.76 -10.24
N SER A 332 -7.15 12.65 -11.57
CA SER A 332 -7.33 11.36 -12.25
C SER A 332 -6.28 10.34 -11.79
N LEU A 333 -5.01 10.77 -11.64
CA LEU A 333 -3.95 9.92 -11.09
C LEU A 333 -4.14 9.64 -9.59
N GLY A 334 -4.73 10.57 -8.84
CA GLY A 334 -5.07 10.38 -7.43
C GLY A 334 -6.13 9.31 -7.20
N ALA A 335 -6.99 9.09 -8.19
CA ALA A 335 -8.03 8.06 -8.20
C ALA A 335 -7.66 6.83 -9.05
N GLU A 336 -6.42 6.76 -9.58
CA GLU A 336 -5.96 5.64 -10.40
C GLU A 336 -6.13 4.31 -9.66
N GLY A 337 -6.63 3.29 -10.37
CA GLY A 337 -6.90 1.96 -9.83
C GLY A 337 -8.28 1.80 -9.19
N PHE A 338 -9.07 2.88 -9.11
CA PHE A 338 -10.46 2.82 -8.66
C PHE A 338 -11.41 3.11 -9.82
N PRO A 339 -12.37 2.23 -10.14
CA PRO A 339 -13.38 2.46 -11.17
C PRO A 339 -14.48 3.43 -10.67
N VAL A 340 -14.06 4.62 -10.26
CA VAL A 340 -14.93 5.71 -9.78
C VAL A 340 -15.37 6.60 -10.93
N THR A 341 -16.54 7.22 -10.78
CA THR A 341 -17.13 8.13 -11.77
C THR A 341 -17.15 9.55 -11.20
N HIS A 342 -16.63 10.51 -11.96
CA HIS A 342 -16.71 11.92 -11.63
C HIS A 342 -18.16 12.36 -11.35
N GLY A 343 -18.39 13.05 -10.24
CA GLY A 343 -19.72 13.54 -9.84
C GLY A 343 -20.62 12.50 -9.15
N ARG A 344 -20.20 11.23 -9.07
CA ARG A 344 -20.95 10.17 -8.38
C ARG A 344 -20.32 9.80 -7.04
N GLU A 345 -19.06 9.29 -7.03
CA GLU A 345 -18.34 8.95 -5.81
C GLU A 345 -17.40 10.08 -5.33
N LEU A 346 -16.88 10.87 -6.27
CA LEU A 346 -15.95 11.96 -6.00
C LEU A 346 -15.94 12.97 -7.15
N LEU A 347 -15.21 14.08 -6.98
CA LEU A 347 -14.92 15.01 -8.06
C LEU A 347 -13.48 14.79 -8.58
N LEU A 348 -13.31 14.71 -9.89
CA LEU A 348 -12.00 14.61 -10.56
C LEU A 348 -11.62 15.94 -11.19
N ALA A 349 -10.37 16.38 -10.96
CA ALA A 349 -9.83 17.59 -11.59
C ALA A 349 -8.30 17.55 -11.64
N ASP A 350 -7.72 17.76 -12.82
CA ASP A 350 -6.27 17.62 -13.07
C ASP A 350 -5.54 18.98 -13.21
N THR A 351 -6.27 20.08 -13.34
CA THR A 351 -5.69 21.42 -13.43
C THR A 351 -5.87 22.21 -12.14
N PRO A 352 -4.98 23.16 -11.80
CA PRO A 352 -5.12 23.97 -10.59
C PRO A 352 -6.47 24.69 -10.51
N ALA A 353 -6.92 25.30 -11.60
CA ALA A 353 -8.19 25.99 -11.66
C ALA A 353 -9.39 25.06 -11.55
N GLY A 354 -9.34 23.88 -12.18
CA GLY A 354 -10.39 22.84 -12.08
C GLY A 354 -10.49 22.28 -10.66
N PHE A 355 -9.33 21.98 -10.05
CA PHE A 355 -9.28 21.46 -8.68
C PHE A 355 -9.80 22.47 -7.66
N ALA A 356 -9.41 23.75 -7.78
CA ALA A 356 -9.92 24.83 -6.95
C ALA A 356 -11.45 24.99 -7.09
N ARG A 357 -11.99 24.95 -8.32
CA ARG A 357 -13.45 25.02 -8.55
C ARG A 357 -14.17 23.84 -7.91
N ALA A 358 -13.63 22.61 -8.04
CA ALA A 358 -14.22 21.41 -7.44
C ALA A 358 -14.26 21.51 -5.91
N VAL A 359 -13.15 21.98 -5.30
CA VAL A 359 -13.09 22.21 -3.84
C VAL A 359 -14.11 23.26 -3.42
N LEU A 360 -14.15 24.42 -4.07
CA LEU A 360 -15.10 25.49 -3.75
C LEU A 360 -16.55 25.05 -3.87
N ALA A 361 -16.88 24.28 -4.90
CA ALA A 361 -18.23 23.73 -5.07
C ALA A 361 -18.63 22.85 -3.87
N LEU A 362 -17.70 22.04 -3.35
CA LEU A 362 -17.96 21.21 -2.18
C LEU A 362 -17.97 22.00 -0.87
N LEU A 363 -17.19 23.06 -0.75
CA LEU A 363 -17.26 23.94 0.43
C LEU A 363 -18.61 24.62 0.54
N ASP A 364 -19.19 25.04 -0.60
CA ASP A 364 -20.45 25.80 -0.67
C ASP A 364 -21.70 24.89 -0.59
N ASP A 365 -21.62 23.60 -0.95
CA ASP A 365 -22.79 22.72 -1.08
C ASP A 365 -22.72 21.49 -0.16
N PRO A 366 -23.31 21.59 1.07
CA PRO A 366 -23.40 20.46 2.01
C PRO A 366 -24.18 19.26 1.45
N ALA A 367 -25.21 19.50 0.63
CA ALA A 367 -26.02 18.42 0.07
C ALA A 367 -25.24 17.62 -0.97
N GLN A 368 -24.41 18.29 -1.79
CA GLN A 368 -23.50 17.63 -2.71
C GLN A 368 -22.45 16.79 -1.96
N ARG A 369 -21.88 17.33 -0.85
CA ARG A 369 -20.95 16.57 -0.01
C ARG A 369 -21.59 15.29 0.53
N ALA A 370 -22.76 15.39 1.12
CA ALA A 370 -23.47 14.23 1.68
C ALA A 370 -23.77 13.17 0.58
N ARG A 371 -24.24 13.61 -0.59
CA ARG A 371 -24.55 12.72 -1.71
C ARG A 371 -23.30 11.98 -2.22
N LEU A 372 -22.20 12.69 -2.42
CA LEU A 372 -20.93 12.10 -2.88
C LEU A 372 -20.35 11.16 -1.82
N GLY A 373 -20.30 11.58 -0.54
CA GLY A 373 -19.79 10.76 0.55
C GLY A 373 -20.55 9.45 0.72
N ALA A 374 -21.89 9.50 0.72
CA ALA A 374 -22.72 8.31 0.79
C ALA A 374 -22.52 7.36 -0.42
N ALA A 375 -22.32 7.92 -1.62
CA ALA A 375 -22.02 7.10 -2.80
C ALA A 375 -20.62 6.49 -2.72
N ALA A 376 -19.62 7.24 -2.26
CA ALA A 376 -18.26 6.80 -2.05
C ALA A 376 -18.19 5.65 -1.03
N ARG A 377 -18.89 5.77 0.11
CA ARG A 377 -18.96 4.70 1.12
C ARG A 377 -19.60 3.43 0.56
N ARG A 378 -20.73 3.53 -0.13
CA ARG A 378 -21.37 2.36 -0.75
C ARG A 378 -20.44 1.67 -1.75
N PHE A 379 -19.73 2.46 -2.56
CA PHE A 379 -18.75 1.95 -3.50
C PHE A 379 -17.58 1.24 -2.77
N ALA A 380 -16.99 1.87 -1.76
CA ALA A 380 -15.90 1.29 -0.98
C ALA A 380 -16.34 -0.02 -0.29
N ALA A 381 -17.54 -0.04 0.31
CA ALA A 381 -18.09 -1.22 0.98
C ALA A 381 -18.32 -2.38 0.01
N ALA A 382 -18.97 -2.12 -1.12
CA ALA A 382 -19.32 -3.16 -2.09
C ALA A 382 -18.11 -3.74 -2.83
N THR A 383 -17.02 -2.96 -2.96
CA THR A 383 -15.90 -3.35 -3.83
C THR A 383 -14.63 -3.68 -3.04
N TYR A 384 -14.38 -2.98 -1.93
CA TYR A 384 -13.11 -3.00 -1.20
C TYR A 384 -13.23 -3.37 0.28
N GLY A 385 -14.42 -3.76 0.75
CA GLY A 385 -14.58 -4.35 2.09
C GLY A 385 -13.88 -5.71 2.16
N TRP A 386 -13.18 -5.99 3.25
CA TRP A 386 -12.49 -7.26 3.42
C TRP A 386 -13.44 -8.47 3.37
N ASP A 387 -14.67 -8.30 3.83
CA ASP A 387 -15.72 -9.35 3.72
C ASP A 387 -16.06 -9.73 2.28
N THR A 388 -15.82 -8.81 1.33
CA THR A 388 -15.98 -9.05 -0.11
C THR A 388 -14.71 -9.61 -0.76
N LEU A 389 -13.54 -9.20 -0.27
CA LEU A 389 -12.25 -9.54 -0.88
C LEU A 389 -11.71 -10.90 -0.42
N VAL A 390 -11.81 -11.20 0.88
CA VAL A 390 -11.26 -12.45 1.42
C VAL A 390 -11.88 -13.70 0.82
N PRO A 391 -13.20 -13.77 0.55
CA PRO A 391 -13.77 -14.91 -0.16
C PRO A 391 -13.16 -15.17 -1.56
N LYS A 392 -12.70 -14.13 -2.26
CA LYS A 392 -11.99 -14.29 -3.55
C LYS A 392 -10.64 -14.98 -3.36
N LEU A 393 -9.92 -14.62 -2.29
CA LEU A 393 -8.65 -15.24 -1.94
C LEU A 393 -8.86 -16.70 -1.48
N GLU A 394 -9.88 -16.96 -0.65
CA GLU A 394 -10.22 -18.31 -0.20
C GLU A 394 -10.65 -19.25 -1.34
N ALA A 395 -11.30 -18.71 -2.37
CA ALA A 395 -11.62 -19.48 -3.57
C ALA A 395 -10.37 -19.99 -4.29
N LEU A 396 -9.25 -19.22 -4.25
CA LEU A 396 -7.96 -19.67 -4.78
C LEU A 396 -7.32 -20.79 -3.95
N TYR A 397 -7.59 -20.84 -2.63
CA TYR A 397 -7.08 -21.90 -1.76
C TYR A 397 -7.80 -23.23 -2.00
N ALA A 398 -9.04 -23.18 -2.46
CA ALA A 398 -9.89 -24.34 -2.68
C ALA A 398 -9.81 -24.91 -4.10
N SER A 399 -9.27 -24.17 -5.05
CA SER A 399 -9.11 -24.54 -6.46
C SER A 399 -7.73 -25.13 -6.74
#